data_5271e550ead8f6068cad885fbd41c227
#
_entry.id   5271e550ead8f6068cad885fbd41c227
#
_cell.length_a   1.000
_cell.length_b   1.000
_cell.length_c   1.000
_cell.angle_alpha   90.00
_cell.angle_beta   90.00
_cell.angle_gamma   90.00
#
_symmetry.space_group_name_H-M   'P 1'
#
loop_
_entity.id
_entity.type
_entity.pdbx_description
1 polymer ?
#
loop_
_entity_poly.entity_id
_entity_poly.type
_entity_poly.pdbx_seq_one_letter_code
_entity_poly.pdbx_strand_id
1 'polypeptide(L)'
;MTVKTSGKDFKQWYGDIEEWPQDAYHEDETIKINGKNRGDDDELQSVEDNAIISLSGGCIYFDDGRDVSMEGALRRWLRKKSREESFERILVEIPKGKRTAFVFHVECVGGKVLA
;
A
#
# COMPACT_ATOMS: atom_id res chain seq x y z
N MET A 1 3.44 -4.60 15.93
CA MET A 1 3.54 -5.70 14.96
C MET A 1 4.36 -5.24 13.75
N THR A 2 5.37 -5.98 13.37
CA THR A 2 6.29 -5.58 12.29
C THR A 2 5.67 -5.80 10.91
N VAL A 3 5.85 -4.82 10.03
CA VAL A 3 5.48 -4.93 8.61
C VAL A 3 6.74 -5.12 7.79
N LYS A 4 6.78 -6.15 6.97
CA LYS A 4 7.91 -6.43 6.07
C LYS A 4 7.49 -6.20 4.62
N THR A 5 8.37 -5.60 3.84
CA THR A 5 8.13 -5.34 2.43
C THR A 5 9.45 -5.24 1.67
N SER A 6 9.38 -5.20 0.34
CA SER A 6 10.58 -4.95 -0.47
C SER A 6 10.97 -3.48 -0.46
N GLY A 7 12.24 -3.20 -0.77
CA GLY A 7 12.71 -1.82 -0.93
C GLY A 7 11.94 -1.09 -2.03
N LYS A 8 11.61 -1.78 -3.12
CA LYS A 8 10.80 -1.21 -4.21
C LYS A 8 9.44 -0.72 -3.72
N ASP A 9 8.70 -1.58 -3.01
CA ASP A 9 7.37 -1.23 -2.51
C ASP A 9 7.45 -0.15 -1.44
N PHE A 10 8.43 -0.23 -0.56
CA PHE A 10 8.62 0.78 0.47
C PHE A 10 8.88 2.16 -0.13
N LYS A 11 9.76 2.26 -1.14
CA LYS A 11 10.04 3.53 -1.81
C LYS A 11 8.80 4.08 -2.51
N GLN A 12 8.00 3.23 -3.14
CA GLN A 12 6.75 3.66 -3.77
C GLN A 12 5.78 4.23 -2.75
N TRP A 13 5.63 3.58 -1.60
CA TRP A 13 4.78 4.06 -0.52
C TRP A 13 5.30 5.38 0.05
N TYR A 14 6.59 5.46 0.33
CA TYR A 14 7.20 6.64 0.94
C TYR A 14 7.17 7.84 -0.01
N GLY A 15 7.17 7.61 -1.32
CA GLY A 15 7.06 8.66 -2.32
C GLY A 15 5.63 8.98 -2.77
N ASP A 16 4.63 8.29 -2.23
CA ASP A 16 3.23 8.50 -2.61
C ASP A 16 2.69 9.74 -1.90
N ILE A 17 2.37 10.78 -2.66
CA ILE A 17 1.91 12.05 -2.11
C ILE A 17 0.54 11.94 -1.44
N GLU A 18 -0.28 10.96 -1.80
CA GLU A 18 -1.56 10.73 -1.13
C GLU A 18 -1.35 10.19 0.29
N GLU A 19 -0.30 9.40 0.50
CA GLU A 19 0.08 8.88 1.81
C GLU A 19 0.93 9.87 2.60
N TRP A 20 1.78 10.63 1.90
CA TRP A 20 2.74 11.56 2.49
C TRP A 20 2.58 12.95 1.88
N PRO A 21 1.53 13.71 2.32
CA PRO A 21 1.40 15.11 1.90
C PRO A 21 2.63 15.92 2.30
N GLN A 22 2.81 17.07 1.67
CA GLN A 22 4.03 17.87 1.78
C GLN A 22 4.52 18.11 3.20
N ASP A 23 3.61 18.34 4.16
CA ASP A 23 3.97 18.68 5.53
C ASP A 23 3.85 17.50 6.51
N ALA A 24 3.65 16.27 5.98
CA ALA A 24 3.60 15.09 6.82
C ALA A 24 5.00 14.68 7.28
N TYR A 25 5.08 14.22 8.53
CA TYR A 25 6.34 13.72 9.09
C TYR A 25 6.05 12.50 9.97
N HIS A 26 7.12 11.77 10.31
CA HIS A 26 7.00 10.55 11.11
C HIS A 26 7.98 10.56 12.29
N GLU A 27 7.59 9.86 13.36
CA GLU A 27 8.41 9.70 14.56
C GLU A 27 8.17 8.32 15.18
N ASP A 28 9.11 7.91 16.00
CA ASP A 28 9.01 6.74 16.89
C ASP A 28 8.99 5.39 16.16
N GLU A 29 9.35 5.36 14.89
CA GLU A 29 9.47 4.11 14.16
C GLU A 29 10.85 3.48 14.30
N THR A 30 10.89 2.16 14.10
CA THR A 30 12.13 1.40 13.92
C THR A 30 12.10 0.79 12.53
N ILE A 31 13.07 1.15 11.70
CA ILE A 31 13.20 0.62 10.34
C ILE A 31 14.50 -0.14 10.23
N LYS A 32 14.41 -1.38 9.76
CA LYS A 32 15.59 -2.21 9.47
C LYS A 32 15.66 -2.47 7.98
N ILE A 33 16.86 -2.36 7.42
CA ILE A 33 17.15 -2.65 6.03
C ILE A 33 18.03 -3.89 6.02
N ASN A 34 17.53 -5.00 5.45
CA ASN A 34 18.22 -6.29 5.45
C ASN A 34 18.66 -6.73 6.86
N GLY A 35 17.79 -6.48 7.85
CA GLY A 35 18.04 -6.87 9.24
C GLY A 35 18.89 -5.90 10.05
N LYS A 36 19.36 -4.81 9.46
CA LYS A 36 20.18 -3.79 10.14
C LYS A 36 19.38 -2.51 10.32
N ASN A 37 19.60 -1.84 11.45
CA ASN A 37 18.96 -0.54 11.68
C ASN A 37 19.41 0.46 10.61
N ARG A 38 18.46 1.29 10.14
CA ARG A 38 18.79 2.34 9.17
C ARG A 38 19.69 3.40 9.79
N GLY A 39 20.47 4.09 8.93
CA GLY A 39 21.32 5.20 9.36
C GLY A 39 20.56 6.52 9.46
N ASP A 40 19.98 6.98 8.35
CA ASP A 40 19.25 8.25 8.27
C ASP A 40 18.11 8.18 7.24
N ASP A 41 17.36 9.28 7.08
CA ASP A 41 16.21 9.33 6.19
C ASP A 41 16.59 9.24 4.71
N ASP A 42 17.78 9.71 4.33
CA ASP A 42 18.23 9.61 2.94
C ASP A 42 18.36 8.16 2.48
N GLU A 43 18.73 7.28 3.41
CA GLU A 43 18.86 5.86 3.15
C GLU A 43 17.53 5.21 2.70
N LEU A 44 16.41 5.72 3.21
CA LEU A 44 15.09 5.20 2.85
C LEU A 44 14.74 5.44 1.38
N GLN A 45 15.23 6.52 0.80
CA GLN A 45 14.96 6.86 -0.59
C GLN A 45 15.91 6.18 -1.57
N SER A 46 17.07 5.74 -1.10
CA SER A 46 18.10 5.13 -1.92
C SER A 46 18.23 3.62 -1.71
N VAL A 47 17.34 3.01 -0.94
CA VAL A 47 17.37 1.57 -0.68
C VAL A 47 17.18 0.78 -1.98
N GLU A 48 17.84 -0.37 -2.08
CA GLU A 48 17.72 -1.21 -3.26
C GLU A 48 16.34 -1.84 -3.38
N ASP A 49 15.86 -2.06 -4.60
CA ASP A 49 14.52 -2.61 -4.85
C ASP A 49 14.32 -3.98 -4.22
N ASN A 50 15.37 -4.81 -4.18
CA ASN A 50 15.30 -6.15 -3.62
C ASN A 50 15.66 -6.23 -2.13
N ALA A 51 15.93 -5.11 -1.49
CA ALA A 51 16.19 -5.09 -0.05
C ALA A 51 14.93 -5.50 0.72
N ILE A 52 15.13 -6.05 1.92
CA ILE A 52 14.03 -6.39 2.82
C ILE A 52 13.92 -5.27 3.86
N ILE A 53 12.77 -4.59 3.86
CA ILE A 53 12.49 -3.51 4.80
C ILE A 53 11.55 -4.02 5.88
N SER A 54 11.92 -3.79 7.14
CA SER A 54 11.08 -4.14 8.30
C SER A 54 10.73 -2.85 9.04
N LEU A 55 9.45 -2.56 9.16
CA LEU A 55 8.94 -1.38 9.87
C LEU A 55 8.21 -1.81 11.13
N SER A 56 8.61 -1.25 12.28
CA SER A 56 7.98 -1.49 13.57
C SER A 56 7.64 -0.18 14.23
N GLY A 57 6.43 -0.06 14.74
CA GLY A 57 5.96 1.14 15.43
C GLY A 57 5.81 2.33 14.51
N GLY A 58 5.90 3.51 15.11
CA GLY A 58 5.89 4.76 14.39
C GLY A 58 4.51 5.38 14.22
N CYS A 59 4.53 6.68 14.04
CA CYS A 59 3.34 7.49 13.84
C CYS A 59 3.61 8.51 12.74
N ILE A 60 2.64 8.71 11.87
CA ILE A 60 2.67 9.75 10.84
C ILE A 60 1.80 10.90 11.30
N TYR A 61 2.35 12.10 11.31
CA TYR A 61 1.66 13.33 11.73
C TYR A 61 1.38 14.19 10.51
N PHE A 62 0.15 14.65 10.40
CA PHE A 62 -0.31 15.48 9.30
C PHE A 62 -0.50 16.93 9.76
N ASP A 63 -0.40 17.85 8.82
CA ASP A 63 -0.53 19.28 9.08
C ASP A 63 -1.89 19.68 9.67
N ASP A 64 -2.94 18.91 9.38
CA ASP A 64 -4.29 19.13 9.90
C ASP A 64 -4.51 18.62 11.33
N GLY A 65 -3.46 18.14 11.99
CA GLY A 65 -3.53 17.64 13.36
C GLY A 65 -3.87 16.14 13.48
N ARG A 66 -4.13 15.46 12.38
CA ARG A 66 -4.36 14.01 12.43
C ARG A 66 -3.04 13.27 12.64
N ASP A 67 -3.13 12.10 13.26
CA ASP A 67 -2.03 11.16 13.32
C ASP A 67 -2.53 9.76 12.99
N VAL A 68 -1.66 8.95 12.39
CA VAL A 68 -1.99 7.56 12.05
C VAL A 68 -0.80 6.65 12.34
N SER A 69 -1.09 5.38 12.63
CA SER A 69 -0.05 4.37 12.79
C SER A 69 0.73 4.19 11.47
N MET A 70 2.04 4.28 11.53
CA MET A 70 2.91 4.08 10.37
C MET A 70 2.82 2.63 9.87
N GLU A 71 2.83 1.65 10.78
CA GLU A 71 2.62 0.25 10.42
C GLU A 71 1.27 0.03 9.74
N GLY A 72 0.20 0.61 10.30
CA GLY A 72 -1.14 0.48 9.76
C GLY A 72 -1.27 1.10 8.37
N ALA A 73 -0.68 2.27 8.17
CA ALA A 73 -0.70 2.95 6.87
C ALA A 73 0.01 2.13 5.80
N LEU A 74 1.20 1.63 6.09
CA LEU A 74 1.95 0.80 5.14
C LEU A 74 1.20 -0.49 4.84
N ARG A 75 0.63 -1.14 5.84
CA ARG A 75 -0.12 -2.38 5.66
C ARG A 75 -1.33 -2.18 4.76
N ARG A 76 -2.08 -1.09 4.96
CA ARG A 76 -3.24 -0.76 4.11
C ARG A 76 -2.82 -0.49 2.67
N TRP A 77 -1.73 0.25 2.48
CA TRP A 77 -1.22 0.57 1.15
C TRP A 77 -0.77 -0.70 0.40
N LEU A 78 -0.04 -1.58 1.07
CA LEU A 78 0.41 -2.84 0.48
C LEU A 78 -0.76 -3.74 0.10
N ARG A 79 -1.80 -3.78 0.93
CA ARG A 79 -3.01 -4.56 0.66
C ARG A 79 -3.75 -4.02 -0.56
N LYS A 80 -3.88 -2.70 -0.66
CA LYS A 80 -4.49 -2.04 -1.81
C LYS A 80 -3.70 -2.30 -3.09
N LYS A 81 -2.39 -2.17 -3.03
CA LYS A 81 -1.51 -2.42 -4.17
C LYS A 81 -1.61 -3.86 -4.66
N SER A 82 -1.55 -4.82 -3.76
CA SER A 82 -1.69 -6.24 -4.09
C SER A 82 -3.02 -6.52 -4.78
N ARG A 83 -4.10 -5.92 -4.31
CA ARG A 83 -5.41 -6.05 -4.93
C ARG A 83 -5.44 -5.45 -6.33
N GLU A 84 -4.88 -4.26 -6.52
CA GLU A 84 -4.84 -3.60 -7.83
C GLU A 84 -3.99 -4.37 -8.83
N GLU A 85 -2.92 -5.00 -8.40
CA GLU A 85 -2.10 -5.86 -9.26
C GLU A 85 -2.76 -7.19 -9.60
N SER A 86 -3.63 -7.68 -8.71
CA SER A 86 -4.31 -8.97 -8.87
C SER A 86 -5.62 -8.88 -9.63
N PHE A 87 -6.22 -7.69 -9.73
CA PHE A 87 -7.53 -7.50 -10.34
C PHE A 87 -7.51 -6.35 -11.32
N GLU A 88 -8.14 -6.57 -12.46
CA GLU A 88 -8.37 -5.53 -13.46
C GLU A 88 -9.82 -5.09 -13.39
N ARG A 89 -10.05 -3.78 -13.50
CA ARG A 89 -11.39 -3.20 -13.52
C ARG A 89 -11.74 -2.81 -14.94
N ILE A 90 -12.83 -3.35 -15.43
CA ILE A 90 -13.33 -3.06 -16.78
C ILE A 90 -14.78 -2.61 -16.72
N LEU A 91 -15.16 -1.71 -17.62
CA LEU A 91 -16.54 -1.29 -17.81
C LEU A 91 -17.12 -2.08 -18.97
N VAL A 92 -18.24 -2.77 -18.74
CA VAL A 92 -18.86 -3.65 -19.71
C VAL A 92 -20.32 -3.28 -19.91
N GLU A 93 -20.77 -3.16 -21.17
CA GLU A 93 -22.16 -3.05 -21.52
C GLU A 93 -22.71 -4.42 -21.90
N ILE A 94 -23.86 -4.78 -21.35
CA ILE A 94 -24.53 -6.06 -21.64
C ILE A 94 -25.98 -5.82 -22.05
N PRO A 95 -26.57 -6.71 -22.84
CA PRO A 95 -28.00 -6.61 -23.19
C PRO A 95 -28.88 -6.68 -21.94
N LYS A 96 -29.99 -5.98 -22.00
CA LYS A 96 -31.00 -6.05 -20.93
C LYS A 96 -31.46 -7.48 -20.71
N GLY A 97 -31.63 -7.86 -19.44
CA GLY A 97 -32.05 -9.19 -19.06
C GLY A 97 -30.91 -10.20 -18.94
N LYS A 98 -29.68 -9.82 -19.24
CA LYS A 98 -28.51 -10.71 -19.14
C LYS A 98 -27.65 -10.49 -17.90
N ARG A 99 -28.04 -9.59 -17.02
CA ARG A 99 -27.26 -9.24 -15.82
C ARG A 99 -26.96 -10.44 -14.93
N THR A 100 -27.97 -11.26 -14.64
CA THR A 100 -27.79 -12.41 -13.74
C THR A 100 -26.80 -13.43 -14.32
N ALA A 101 -26.92 -13.75 -15.61
CA ALA A 101 -26.00 -14.66 -16.27
C ALA A 101 -24.57 -14.09 -16.29
N PHE A 102 -24.41 -12.80 -16.55
CA PHE A 102 -23.11 -12.14 -16.56
C PHE A 102 -22.46 -12.16 -15.18
N VAL A 103 -23.20 -11.80 -14.12
CA VAL A 103 -22.71 -11.80 -12.75
C VAL A 103 -22.24 -13.19 -12.34
N PHE A 104 -23.03 -14.22 -12.66
CA PHE A 104 -22.66 -15.60 -12.40
C PHE A 104 -21.34 -15.97 -13.09
N HIS A 105 -21.20 -15.59 -14.36
CA HIS A 105 -19.99 -15.90 -15.13
C HIS A 105 -18.77 -15.20 -14.53
N VAL A 106 -18.88 -13.92 -14.16
CA VAL A 106 -17.81 -13.15 -13.53
C VAL A 106 -17.37 -13.82 -12.22
N GLU A 107 -18.32 -14.24 -11.40
CA GLU A 107 -18.01 -14.89 -10.13
C GLU A 107 -17.31 -16.24 -10.33
N CYS A 108 -17.68 -16.99 -11.39
CA CYS A 108 -17.05 -18.27 -11.72
C CYS A 108 -15.57 -18.11 -12.07
N VAL A 109 -15.14 -16.97 -12.59
CA VAL A 109 -13.72 -16.70 -12.90
C VAL A 109 -13.00 -15.96 -11.78
N GLY A 110 -13.61 -15.83 -10.59
CA GLY A 110 -12.99 -15.21 -9.42
C GLY A 110 -13.15 -13.71 -9.35
N GLY A 111 -13.98 -13.11 -10.18
CA GLY A 111 -14.24 -11.67 -10.17
C GLY A 111 -15.46 -11.29 -9.33
N LYS A 112 -15.76 -10.01 -9.32
CA LYS A 112 -16.98 -9.49 -8.71
C LYS A 112 -17.51 -8.30 -9.52
N VAL A 113 -18.82 -8.07 -9.43
CA VAL A 113 -19.46 -6.92 -10.06
C VAL A 113 -19.52 -5.77 -9.06
N LEU A 114 -18.98 -4.60 -9.48
CA LEU A 114 -18.98 -3.37 -8.70
C LEU A 114 -20.07 -2.47 -9.24
N ALA A 115 -21.21 -2.46 -8.62
CA ALA A 115 -22.30 -1.61 -9.12
C ALA A 115 -23.17 -1.10 -8.00
#